data_a1be74b3dc2d5bfe642aceb7761154be
#
_entry.id   a1be74b3dc2d5bfe642aceb7761154be
#
_cell.length_a   1.000
_cell.length_b   1.000
_cell.length_c   1.000
_cell.angle_alpha   90.00
_cell.angle_beta   90.00
_cell.angle_gamma   90.00
#
_symmetry.space_group_name_H-M   'P 1'
#
loop_
_entity.id
_entity.type
_entity.pdbx_description
1 polymer ?
#
loop_
_entity_poly.entity_id
_entity_poly.type
_entity_poly.pdbx_seq_one_letter_code
_entity_poly.pdbx_strand_id
1 'polypeptide(L)'
;PVASPRRTRLLASGWRFHLGHASDVERDFGFGRNQRTYAKAGAATADAAYAAFDDSAWDRVQVPHDWAVALPFAQPAKPAPKETADAVAAHGFKAIGRDFPQHSVGWYRLPLAIEPGDRERRTWLEFDGVFRDCLVLINGYVVGRNESGYAPFNVDISDFLDYEGGPNQLCLRVDASLGEGWFYEGAGIYRHVKQVTAHAVHVPPWGTFVRAETGAAGAQVSISTEVANDGLAEARVTI
;
A
#
# COMPACT_ATOMS: atom_id res chain seq x y z
N PRO A 1 -0.17 -30.81 -15.33
CA PRO A 1 -0.03 -29.39 -15.68
C PRO A 1 1.11 -28.83 -14.86
N VAL A 2 2.10 -28.22 -15.52
CA VAL A 2 3.16 -27.49 -14.84
C VAL A 2 2.48 -26.33 -14.12
N ALA A 3 2.68 -26.20 -12.81
CA ALA A 3 2.14 -25.10 -12.05
C ALA A 3 2.62 -23.78 -12.65
N SER A 4 1.75 -22.80 -12.78
CA SER A 4 2.14 -21.49 -13.31
C SER A 4 3.32 -20.93 -12.50
N PRO A 5 4.39 -20.49 -13.16
CA PRO A 5 5.55 -19.95 -12.46
C PRO A 5 5.19 -18.68 -11.68
N ARG A 6 4.11 -18.01 -12.05
CA ARG A 6 3.58 -16.81 -11.38
C ARG A 6 2.06 -16.90 -11.23
N ARG A 7 1.56 -16.56 -10.06
CA ARG A 7 0.13 -16.42 -9.75
C ARG A 7 -0.13 -14.97 -9.36
N THR A 8 -1.20 -14.39 -9.90
CA THR A 8 -1.63 -13.04 -9.53
C THR A 8 -3.07 -13.11 -9.06
N ARG A 9 -3.34 -12.54 -7.89
CA ARG A 9 -4.65 -12.45 -7.29
C ARG A 9 -5.02 -10.99 -7.09
N LEU A 10 -6.14 -10.56 -7.64
CA LEU A 10 -6.71 -9.24 -7.39
C LEU A 10 -7.34 -9.22 -5.98
N LEU A 11 -6.93 -8.28 -5.15
CA LEU A 11 -7.44 -8.08 -3.80
C LEU A 11 -8.52 -6.99 -3.80
N ALA A 12 -9.64 -7.24 -4.46
CA ALA A 12 -10.70 -6.24 -4.64
C ALA A 12 -11.73 -6.21 -3.49
N SER A 13 -11.86 -7.28 -2.71
CA SER A 13 -12.91 -7.43 -1.70
C SER A 13 -12.38 -8.02 -0.40
N GLY A 14 -13.20 -7.97 0.64
CA GLY A 14 -12.85 -8.50 1.96
C GLY A 14 -12.15 -7.49 2.86
N TRP A 15 -11.97 -6.27 2.40
CA TRP A 15 -11.34 -5.22 3.18
C TRP A 15 -12.23 -4.72 4.31
N ARG A 16 -11.59 -4.40 5.44
CA ARG A 16 -12.12 -3.63 6.54
C ARG A 16 -11.49 -2.24 6.52
N PHE A 17 -12.30 -1.22 6.77
CA PHE A 17 -11.88 0.17 6.76
C PHE A 17 -12.37 0.90 8.00
N HIS A 18 -11.53 1.76 8.55
CA HIS A 18 -11.91 2.70 9.61
C HIS A 18 -11.05 3.95 9.54
N LEU A 19 -11.64 5.09 9.88
CA LEU A 19 -10.89 6.33 10.02
C LEU A 19 -10.00 6.26 11.26
N GLY A 20 -8.75 6.70 11.11
CA GLY A 20 -7.83 7.00 12.19
C GLY A 20 -7.87 8.48 12.56
N HIS A 21 -6.74 9.00 13.02
CA HIS A 21 -6.62 10.40 13.39
C HIS A 21 -5.18 10.91 13.22
N ALA A 22 -5.01 12.09 12.62
CA ALA A 22 -3.67 12.60 12.29
C ALA A 22 -2.83 13.02 13.50
N SER A 23 -3.43 13.30 14.67
CA SER A 23 -2.72 13.81 15.85
C SER A 23 -3.17 13.23 17.19
N ASP A 24 -4.18 12.37 17.20
CA ASP A 24 -4.66 11.70 18.42
C ASP A 24 -4.31 10.22 18.36
N VAL A 25 -3.32 9.82 19.16
CA VAL A 25 -2.78 8.45 19.18
C VAL A 25 -3.84 7.41 19.56
N GLU A 26 -4.76 7.73 20.46
CA GLU A 26 -5.79 6.78 20.89
C GLU A 26 -6.82 6.55 19.78
N ARG A 27 -7.19 7.60 19.08
CA ARG A 27 -8.10 7.54 17.92
C ARG A 27 -7.42 6.98 16.66
N ASP A 28 -6.09 6.93 16.63
CA ASP A 28 -5.29 6.33 15.56
C ASP A 28 -4.76 4.95 15.95
N PHE A 29 -5.54 4.21 16.72
CA PHE A 29 -5.26 2.83 17.14
C PHE A 29 -3.89 2.64 17.81
N GLY A 30 -3.46 3.62 18.57
CA GLY A 30 -2.18 3.61 19.27
C GLY A 30 -0.98 3.87 18.37
N PHE A 31 -1.17 4.29 17.11
CA PHE A 31 -0.07 4.54 16.19
C PHE A 31 0.93 5.56 16.76
N GLY A 32 2.19 5.19 16.74
CA GLY A 32 3.27 6.03 17.29
C GLY A 32 3.50 5.89 18.79
N ARG A 33 2.61 5.24 19.56
CA ARG A 33 2.76 5.07 21.02
C ARG A 33 4.10 4.46 21.40
N ASN A 34 4.54 3.43 20.66
CA ASN A 34 5.76 2.66 20.94
C ASN A 34 6.86 2.88 19.91
N GLN A 35 6.74 3.89 19.06
CA GLN A 35 7.61 4.09 17.91
C GLN A 35 9.10 4.12 18.23
N ARG A 36 9.47 4.68 19.39
CA ARG A 36 10.88 4.75 19.83
C ARG A 36 11.46 3.39 20.18
N THR A 37 10.64 2.49 20.71
CA THR A 37 11.08 1.18 21.19
C THR A 37 11.22 0.16 20.07
N TYR A 38 10.30 0.17 19.11
CA TYR A 38 10.19 -0.89 18.10
C TYR A 38 10.62 -0.47 16.70
N ALA A 39 10.89 0.81 16.46
CA ALA A 39 11.28 1.32 15.13
C ALA A 39 12.49 0.58 14.53
N LYS A 40 13.46 0.20 15.36
CA LYS A 40 14.64 -0.55 14.91
C LYS A 40 14.34 -2.00 14.53
N ALA A 41 13.31 -2.58 15.11
CA ALA A 41 12.87 -3.95 14.83
C ALA A 41 11.83 -4.00 13.69
N GLY A 42 11.39 -2.84 13.18
CA GLY A 42 10.33 -2.78 12.17
C GLY A 42 8.95 -3.19 12.67
N ALA A 43 8.81 -3.42 14.00
CA ALA A 43 7.54 -3.81 14.58
C ALA A 43 6.53 -2.66 14.51
N ALA A 44 5.27 -3.01 14.30
CA ALA A 44 4.20 -2.06 14.28
C ALA A 44 4.00 -1.40 15.64
N THR A 45 3.63 -0.15 15.61
CA THR A 45 3.38 0.68 16.76
C THR A 45 1.88 0.99 16.93
N ALA A 46 1.03 0.24 16.25
CA ALA A 46 -0.42 0.39 16.28
C ALA A 46 -1.10 -0.96 16.48
N ASP A 47 -2.12 -0.99 17.33
CA ASP A 47 -2.86 -2.20 17.68
C ASP A 47 -3.55 -2.82 16.44
N ALA A 48 -4.06 -1.97 15.54
CA ALA A 48 -4.72 -2.38 14.31
C ALA A 48 -3.81 -3.16 13.33
N ALA A 49 -2.49 -3.15 13.52
CA ALA A 49 -1.56 -3.87 12.67
C ALA A 49 -1.49 -5.38 12.97
N TYR A 50 -1.96 -5.81 14.13
CA TYR A 50 -1.88 -7.20 14.55
C TYR A 50 -3.11 -8.02 14.15
N ALA A 51 -2.89 -9.29 13.84
CA ALA A 51 -3.97 -10.20 13.42
C ALA A 51 -5.05 -10.39 14.51
N ALA A 52 -4.67 -10.33 15.79
CA ALA A 52 -5.58 -10.48 16.91
C ALA A 52 -6.48 -9.26 17.20
N PHE A 53 -6.26 -8.15 16.51
CA PHE A 53 -7.09 -6.96 16.66
C PHE A 53 -8.53 -7.23 16.17
N ASP A 54 -9.52 -6.85 16.98
CA ASP A 54 -10.93 -6.95 16.62
C ASP A 54 -11.36 -5.80 15.71
N ASP A 55 -11.54 -6.10 14.42
CA ASP A 55 -12.03 -5.17 13.41
C ASP A 55 -13.50 -5.42 13.03
N SER A 56 -14.25 -6.15 13.86
CA SER A 56 -15.64 -6.50 13.57
C SER A 56 -16.56 -5.29 13.39
N ALA A 57 -16.27 -4.19 14.09
CA ALA A 57 -16.98 -2.92 14.00
C ALA A 57 -16.54 -2.04 12.80
N TRP A 58 -15.51 -2.43 12.06
CA TRP A 58 -15.03 -1.67 10.92
C TRP A 58 -15.93 -1.86 9.69
N ASP A 59 -16.00 -0.84 8.85
CA ASP A 59 -16.75 -0.89 7.61
C ASP A 59 -16.18 -1.95 6.66
N ARG A 60 -17.07 -2.63 5.94
CA ARG A 60 -16.70 -3.51 4.84
C ARG A 60 -16.64 -2.71 3.56
N VAL A 61 -15.45 -2.67 2.94
CA VAL A 61 -15.27 -1.93 1.70
C VAL A 61 -14.69 -2.83 0.59
N GLN A 62 -14.90 -2.39 -0.63
CA GLN A 62 -14.21 -2.92 -1.81
C GLN A 62 -13.21 -1.88 -2.28
N VAL A 63 -12.09 -2.31 -2.84
CA VAL A 63 -11.14 -1.43 -3.51
C VAL A 63 -11.29 -1.55 -5.02
N PRO A 64 -11.20 -0.47 -5.77
CA PRO A 64 -10.83 0.90 -5.38
C PRO A 64 -11.78 1.55 -4.37
N HIS A 65 -11.22 2.24 -3.38
CA HIS A 65 -11.95 2.95 -2.34
C HIS A 65 -11.29 4.29 -2.04
N ASP A 66 -12.08 5.35 -2.13
CA ASP A 66 -11.70 6.71 -1.80
C ASP A 66 -12.69 7.25 -0.76
N TRP A 67 -12.29 7.33 0.50
CA TRP A 67 -13.21 7.76 1.55
C TRP A 67 -13.53 9.25 1.48
N ALA A 68 -12.68 10.06 0.81
CA ALA A 68 -12.93 11.49 0.70
C ALA A 68 -14.19 11.81 -0.12
N VAL A 69 -14.57 10.94 -1.05
CA VAL A 69 -15.79 11.09 -1.87
C VAL A 69 -17.06 11.08 -1.03
N ALA A 70 -17.07 10.33 0.06
CA ALA A 70 -18.21 10.21 0.95
C ALA A 70 -18.33 11.37 1.96
N LEU A 71 -17.31 12.21 2.08
CA LEU A 71 -17.31 13.32 3.01
C LEU A 71 -18.04 14.54 2.45
N PRO A 72 -18.77 15.30 3.29
CA PRO A 72 -19.43 16.52 2.86
C PRO A 72 -18.40 17.59 2.47
N PHE A 73 -18.76 18.47 1.55
CA PHE A 73 -17.98 19.66 1.31
C PHE A 73 -18.00 20.56 2.54
N ALA A 74 -16.83 20.91 3.05
CA ALA A 74 -16.67 21.87 4.14
C ALA A 74 -15.75 23.00 3.71
N GLN A 75 -16.17 24.25 3.96
CA GLN A 75 -15.27 25.37 3.92
C GLN A 75 -14.56 25.46 5.28
N PRO A 76 -13.25 25.75 5.31
CA PRO A 76 -12.58 26.06 6.57
C PRO A 76 -13.31 27.20 7.25
N ALA A 77 -13.69 27.05 8.50
CA ALA A 77 -14.47 28.05 9.25
C ALA A 77 -13.70 29.36 9.45
N LYS A 78 -12.39 29.37 9.29
CA LYS A 78 -11.53 30.57 9.29
C LYS A 78 -10.31 30.30 8.39
N PRO A 79 -9.81 31.31 7.65
CA PRO A 79 -8.50 31.19 7.02
C PRO A 79 -7.45 30.93 8.11
N ALA A 80 -6.57 29.96 7.88
CA ALA A 80 -5.46 29.71 8.79
C ALA A 80 -4.62 30.99 8.92
N PRO A 81 -4.06 31.28 10.10
CA PRO A 81 -3.12 32.38 10.26
C PRO A 81 -2.00 32.23 9.24
N LYS A 82 -1.56 33.33 8.61
CA LYS A 82 -0.51 33.32 7.58
C LYS A 82 0.78 32.62 8.01
N GLU A 83 1.05 32.56 9.30
CA GLU A 83 2.24 31.96 9.89
C GLU A 83 2.14 30.43 10.08
N THR A 84 0.94 29.88 10.01
CA THR A 84 0.66 28.44 10.09
C THR A 84 -0.01 27.93 8.82
N ALA A 85 0.05 28.71 7.74
CA ALA A 85 -0.46 28.32 6.44
C ALA A 85 0.36 27.14 5.92
N ASP A 86 0.00 25.97 6.39
CA ASP A 86 0.26 24.77 5.68
C ASP A 86 -0.13 24.98 4.20
N ALA A 87 0.66 24.47 3.28
CA ALA A 87 0.46 24.66 1.84
C ALA A 87 -0.98 24.40 1.39
N VAL A 88 -1.69 23.68 2.16
CA VAL A 88 -3.06 23.29 2.07
C VAL A 88 -4.05 24.40 2.40
N ALA A 89 -3.82 25.17 3.44
CA ALA A 89 -4.62 26.34 3.77
C ALA A 89 -4.37 27.48 2.78
N ALA A 90 -3.20 27.54 2.17
CA ALA A 90 -2.83 28.55 1.19
C ALA A 90 -3.63 28.46 -0.11
N HIS A 91 -4.19 27.31 -0.44
CA HIS A 91 -4.95 27.08 -1.68
C HIS A 91 -6.47 27.24 -1.56
N GLY A 92 -6.98 27.66 -0.42
CA GLY A 92 -8.35 28.13 -0.24
C GLY A 92 -9.47 27.11 -0.30
N PHE A 93 -9.28 25.96 -0.89
CA PHE A 93 -10.22 24.87 -0.93
C PHE A 93 -9.52 23.58 -0.54
N LYS A 94 -9.84 23.12 0.64
CA LYS A 94 -9.58 21.74 0.88
C LYS A 94 -10.59 20.90 0.21
N ALA A 95 -9.99 20.10 -0.59
CA ALA A 95 -10.65 19.01 -1.17
C ALA A 95 -11.75 18.50 -0.27
N ILE A 96 -12.95 18.50 -0.82
CA ILE A 96 -14.03 17.65 -0.47
C ILE A 96 -14.07 17.34 1.03
N GLY A 97 -14.51 18.30 1.81
CA GLY A 97 -15.03 18.12 3.15
C GLY A 97 -14.19 17.33 4.16
N ARG A 98 -12.89 17.19 3.92
CA ARG A 98 -12.02 16.54 4.90
C ARG A 98 -11.92 17.42 6.14
N ASP A 99 -12.57 17.03 7.21
CA ASP A 99 -12.33 17.59 8.53
C ASP A 99 -10.99 17.09 9.03
N PHE A 100 -9.98 17.88 8.77
CA PHE A 100 -8.66 17.65 9.31
C PHE A 100 -8.65 18.02 10.81
N PRO A 101 -8.07 17.18 11.69
CA PRO A 101 -7.34 15.94 11.41
C PRO A 101 -8.19 14.65 11.47
N GLN A 102 -9.51 14.75 11.69
CA GLN A 102 -10.37 13.61 11.97
C GLN A 102 -10.61 12.68 10.78
N HIS A 103 -10.59 13.24 9.57
CA HIS A 103 -10.96 12.52 8.34
C HIS A 103 -9.80 12.38 7.36
N SER A 104 -8.58 12.65 7.80
CA SER A 104 -7.41 12.65 6.92
C SER A 104 -6.58 11.37 6.97
N VAL A 105 -6.84 10.49 7.93
CA VAL A 105 -6.15 9.21 8.07
C VAL A 105 -7.14 8.07 7.95
N GLY A 106 -6.80 7.04 7.18
CA GLY A 106 -7.60 5.84 7.03
C GLY A 106 -6.78 4.58 7.23
N TRP A 107 -7.39 3.58 7.85
CA TRP A 107 -6.83 2.27 8.07
C TRP A 107 -7.60 1.23 7.28
N TYR A 108 -6.86 0.35 6.63
CA TYR A 108 -7.37 -0.78 5.89
C TYR A 108 -6.79 -2.08 6.43
N ARG A 109 -7.62 -3.11 6.52
CA ARG A 109 -7.20 -4.44 6.93
C ARG A 109 -7.74 -5.49 5.98
N LEU A 110 -6.91 -6.49 5.66
CA LEU A 110 -7.30 -7.62 4.83
C LEU A 110 -6.54 -8.88 5.28
N PRO A 111 -7.21 -9.95 5.66
CA PRO A 111 -6.57 -11.24 5.83
C PRO A 111 -6.11 -11.79 4.48
N LEU A 112 -4.83 -12.15 4.38
CA LEU A 112 -4.24 -12.73 3.18
C LEU A 112 -4.33 -14.25 3.22
N ALA A 113 -4.77 -14.84 2.11
CA ALA A 113 -4.67 -16.28 1.91
C ALA A 113 -3.29 -16.64 1.36
N ILE A 114 -2.56 -17.43 2.13
CA ILE A 114 -1.22 -17.93 1.79
C ILE A 114 -1.28 -19.46 1.81
N GLU A 115 -0.67 -20.10 0.82
CA GLU A 115 -0.58 -21.55 0.75
C GLU A 115 0.75 -22.02 1.38
N PRO A 116 0.76 -23.12 2.15
CA PRO A 116 2.01 -23.64 2.74
C PRO A 116 3.12 -23.89 1.71
N GLY A 117 2.74 -24.29 0.48
CA GLY A 117 3.67 -24.49 -0.63
C GLY A 117 4.30 -23.20 -1.19
N ASP A 118 3.89 -22.03 -0.71
CA ASP A 118 4.46 -20.76 -1.13
C ASP A 118 5.72 -20.36 -0.36
N ARG A 119 6.13 -21.13 0.65
CA ARG A 119 7.33 -20.87 1.45
C ARG A 119 8.61 -20.75 0.60
N GLU A 120 8.73 -21.53 -0.46
CA GLU A 120 9.87 -21.53 -1.38
C GLU A 120 9.67 -20.56 -2.56
N ARG A 121 8.64 -19.73 -2.49
CA ARG A 121 8.28 -18.77 -3.52
C ARG A 121 8.48 -17.35 -2.99
N ARG A 122 8.49 -16.36 -3.91
CA ARG A 122 8.46 -14.95 -3.52
C ARG A 122 7.03 -14.45 -3.66
N THR A 123 6.59 -13.70 -2.67
CA THR A 123 5.26 -13.08 -2.66
C THR A 123 5.40 -11.59 -2.40
N TRP A 124 4.81 -10.78 -3.27
CA TRP A 124 4.76 -9.33 -3.10
C TRP A 124 3.36 -8.79 -3.35
N LEU A 125 3.16 -7.58 -2.87
CA LEU A 125 1.97 -6.79 -3.15
C LEU A 125 2.30 -5.74 -4.20
N GLU A 126 1.44 -5.60 -5.20
CA GLU A 126 1.50 -4.52 -6.18
C GLU A 126 0.33 -3.58 -5.94
N PHE A 127 0.62 -2.30 -5.76
CA PHE A 127 -0.35 -1.23 -5.60
C PHE A 127 -0.29 -0.33 -6.83
N ASP A 128 -1.39 -0.21 -7.55
CA ASP A 128 -1.46 0.67 -8.73
C ASP A 128 -1.55 2.15 -8.30
N GLY A 129 -1.99 2.44 -7.07
CA GLY A 129 -2.02 3.78 -6.49
C GLY A 129 -2.78 3.82 -5.16
N VAL A 130 -2.20 4.51 -4.19
CA VAL A 130 -2.79 4.80 -2.87
C VAL A 130 -2.53 6.25 -2.54
N PHE A 131 -3.54 7.03 -2.30
CA PHE A 131 -3.39 8.43 -1.92
C PHE A 131 -3.62 8.58 -0.42
N ARG A 132 -2.59 9.02 0.32
CA ARG A 132 -1.14 9.10 0.08
C ARG A 132 -0.41 8.71 1.37
N ASP A 133 0.92 8.80 1.38
CA ASP A 133 1.78 8.45 2.53
C ASP A 133 1.32 7.12 3.17
N CYS A 134 1.38 6.09 2.34
CA CYS A 134 0.89 4.76 2.68
C CYS A 134 1.98 3.97 3.41
N LEU A 135 1.68 3.55 4.62
CA LEU A 135 2.47 2.59 5.37
C LEU A 135 1.85 1.20 5.20
N VAL A 136 2.65 0.23 4.77
CA VAL A 136 2.22 -1.17 4.58
C VAL A 136 2.78 -2.03 5.69
N LEU A 137 1.89 -2.78 6.35
CA LEU A 137 2.25 -3.64 7.47
C LEU A 137 1.75 -5.07 7.20
N ILE A 138 2.58 -6.06 7.55
CA ILE A 138 2.23 -7.48 7.53
C ILE A 138 2.49 -8.06 8.92
N ASN A 139 1.47 -8.69 9.52
CA ASN A 139 1.57 -9.37 10.81
C ASN A 139 2.18 -8.49 11.93
N GLY A 140 1.94 -7.18 11.89
CA GLY A 140 2.51 -6.22 12.84
C GLY A 140 3.87 -5.65 12.46
N TYR A 141 4.48 -6.05 11.35
CA TYR A 141 5.75 -5.51 10.87
C TYR A 141 5.53 -4.48 9.76
N VAL A 142 6.24 -3.37 9.82
CA VAL A 142 6.31 -2.40 8.72
C VAL A 142 7.17 -2.98 7.62
N VAL A 143 6.58 -3.23 6.46
CA VAL A 143 7.26 -3.86 5.32
C VAL A 143 7.48 -2.91 4.15
N GLY A 144 6.79 -1.78 4.13
CA GLY A 144 6.97 -0.77 3.10
C GLY A 144 6.29 0.56 3.40
N ARG A 145 6.74 1.60 2.73
CA ARG A 145 6.14 2.94 2.74
C ARG A 145 6.18 3.53 1.33
N ASN A 146 5.13 4.20 0.93
CA ASN A 146 5.07 4.99 -0.29
C ASN A 146 4.45 6.35 -0.03
N GLU A 147 5.21 7.42 -0.24
CA GLU A 147 4.77 8.79 0.01
C GLU A 147 3.96 9.37 -1.15
N SER A 148 4.21 8.88 -2.38
CA SER A 148 3.52 9.36 -3.57
C SER A 148 2.06 8.89 -3.60
N GLY A 149 1.14 9.82 -3.87
CA GLY A 149 -0.25 9.48 -4.10
C GLY A 149 -0.54 8.92 -5.50
N TYR A 150 0.38 9.05 -6.46
CA TYR A 150 0.11 8.79 -7.88
C TYR A 150 0.95 7.67 -8.48
N ALA A 151 2.13 7.41 -7.92
CA ALA A 151 3.02 6.38 -8.43
C ALA A 151 2.58 4.97 -7.98
N PRO A 152 2.61 3.97 -8.87
CA PRO A 152 2.50 2.59 -8.45
C PRO A 152 3.73 2.18 -7.65
N PHE A 153 3.56 1.20 -6.75
CA PHE A 153 4.66 0.65 -5.98
C PHE A 153 4.41 -0.83 -5.67
N ASN A 154 5.47 -1.52 -5.30
CA ASN A 154 5.38 -2.90 -4.85
C ASN A 154 6.15 -3.09 -3.54
N VAL A 155 5.75 -4.10 -2.78
CA VAL A 155 6.35 -4.44 -1.50
C VAL A 155 6.49 -5.95 -1.41
N ASP A 156 7.71 -6.45 -1.28
CA ASP A 156 7.94 -7.87 -0.99
C ASP A 156 7.55 -8.17 0.46
N ILE A 157 6.73 -9.18 0.63
CA ILE A 157 6.19 -9.57 1.93
C ILE A 157 6.60 -10.99 2.34
N SER A 158 7.39 -11.68 1.52
CA SER A 158 7.71 -13.10 1.67
C SER A 158 8.22 -13.47 3.05
N ASP A 159 9.14 -12.66 3.60
CA ASP A 159 9.84 -12.97 4.85
C ASP A 159 8.98 -12.65 6.10
N PHE A 160 7.80 -12.06 5.92
CA PHE A 160 6.89 -11.64 6.99
C PHE A 160 5.62 -12.50 7.06
N LEU A 161 5.50 -13.49 6.17
CA LEU A 161 4.32 -14.37 6.09
C LEU A 161 4.46 -15.60 6.98
N ASP A 162 3.35 -15.99 7.58
CA ASP A 162 3.20 -17.30 8.22
C ASP A 162 2.77 -18.33 7.17
N TYR A 163 3.62 -19.32 6.93
CA TYR A 163 3.37 -20.42 6.00
C TYR A 163 2.91 -21.70 6.71
N GLU A 164 2.76 -21.65 8.04
CA GLU A 164 2.41 -22.83 8.86
C GLU A 164 0.92 -22.87 9.21
N GLY A 165 0.14 -21.99 8.59
CA GLY A 165 -1.32 -21.94 8.74
C GLY A 165 -1.80 -20.93 9.78
N GLY A 166 -0.91 -20.12 10.31
CA GLY A 166 -1.27 -18.96 11.11
C GLY A 166 -1.90 -17.83 10.27
N PRO A 167 -2.48 -16.84 10.93
CA PRO A 167 -3.10 -15.73 10.25
C PRO A 167 -2.04 -14.84 9.58
N ASN A 168 -2.34 -14.41 8.34
CA ASN A 168 -1.55 -13.40 7.64
C ASN A 168 -2.40 -12.14 7.47
N GLN A 169 -2.07 -11.10 8.21
CA GLN A 169 -2.83 -9.85 8.22
C GLN A 169 -2.09 -8.76 7.48
N LEU A 170 -2.64 -8.34 6.36
CA LEU A 170 -2.27 -7.08 5.70
C LEU A 170 -2.98 -5.92 6.39
N CYS A 171 -2.22 -4.88 6.71
CA CYS A 171 -2.76 -3.63 7.22
C CYS A 171 -2.10 -2.45 6.49
N LEU A 172 -2.88 -1.45 6.13
CA LEU A 172 -2.39 -0.20 5.58
C LEU A 172 -2.86 0.96 6.46
N ARG A 173 -1.93 1.86 6.79
CA ARG A 173 -2.26 3.20 7.26
C ARG A 173 -2.00 4.18 6.13
N VAL A 174 -3.01 4.95 5.76
CA VAL A 174 -2.95 5.93 4.69
C VAL A 174 -3.17 7.31 5.29
N ASP A 175 -2.16 8.18 5.17
CA ASP A 175 -2.19 9.52 5.75
C ASP A 175 -2.34 10.57 4.64
N ALA A 176 -3.58 10.95 4.36
CA ALA A 176 -3.92 11.98 3.40
C ALA A 176 -4.03 13.38 4.03
N SER A 177 -3.32 13.62 5.13
CA SER A 177 -3.36 14.91 5.85
C SER A 177 -2.64 16.03 5.09
N LEU A 178 -1.63 15.69 4.31
CA LEU A 178 -0.88 16.65 3.52
C LEU A 178 -1.54 16.88 2.16
N GLY A 179 -1.85 18.11 1.83
CA GLY A 179 -2.36 18.50 0.51
C GLY A 179 -1.25 19.00 -0.41
N GLU A 180 -1.38 18.79 -1.71
CA GLU A 180 -0.33 19.11 -2.69
C GLU A 180 -0.76 20.07 -3.79
N GLY A 181 -2.03 20.09 -4.16
CA GLY A 181 -2.38 20.73 -5.41
C GLY A 181 -3.76 21.36 -5.51
N TRP A 182 -4.05 21.82 -6.70
CA TRP A 182 -5.27 22.51 -7.09
C TRP A 182 -6.30 21.58 -7.70
N PHE A 183 -6.00 20.29 -7.71
CA PHE A 183 -6.80 19.24 -8.28
C PHE A 183 -7.39 18.37 -7.15
N TYR A 184 -8.28 17.47 -7.52
CA TYR A 184 -8.82 16.50 -6.60
C TYR A 184 -7.74 15.56 -6.08
N GLU A 185 -7.55 15.52 -4.78
CA GLU A 185 -6.49 14.73 -4.15
C GLU A 185 -6.98 13.38 -3.62
N GLY A 186 -8.28 13.22 -3.36
CA GLY A 186 -8.82 11.96 -2.85
C GLY A 186 -8.26 11.52 -1.50
N ALA A 187 -8.54 10.29 -1.12
CA ALA A 187 -7.92 9.63 0.03
C ALA A 187 -8.20 8.11 0.01
N GLY A 188 -7.16 7.28 0.05
CA GLY A 188 -7.34 5.84 0.18
C GLY A 188 -6.72 5.01 -0.93
N ILE A 189 -7.11 3.75 -0.98
CA ILE A 189 -6.69 2.80 -2.02
C ILE A 189 -7.57 3.03 -3.24
N TYR A 190 -7.27 4.04 -4.03
CA TYR A 190 -8.12 4.47 -5.15
C TYR A 190 -7.90 3.70 -6.45
N ARG A 191 -6.93 2.74 -6.46
CA ARG A 191 -6.64 1.84 -7.59
C ARG A 191 -6.55 0.39 -7.12
N HIS A 192 -6.14 -0.51 -8.01
CA HIS A 192 -6.09 -1.93 -7.69
C HIS A 192 -4.93 -2.31 -6.79
N VAL A 193 -5.15 -3.36 -6.00
CA VAL A 193 -4.13 -4.06 -5.23
C VAL A 193 -4.08 -5.50 -5.69
N LYS A 194 -2.87 -6.02 -5.93
CA LYS A 194 -2.65 -7.41 -6.37
C LYS A 194 -1.66 -8.09 -5.44
N GLN A 195 -1.93 -9.32 -5.11
CA GLN A 195 -0.97 -10.25 -4.52
C GLN A 195 -0.37 -11.08 -5.65
N VAL A 196 0.94 -11.06 -5.76
CA VAL A 196 1.68 -11.83 -6.77
C VAL A 196 2.58 -12.81 -6.05
N THR A 197 2.50 -14.09 -6.45
CA THR A 197 3.40 -15.15 -5.94
C THR A 197 4.11 -15.77 -7.13
N ALA A 198 5.44 -15.79 -7.12
CA ALA A 198 6.27 -16.31 -8.18
C ALA A 198 7.27 -17.36 -7.67
N HIS A 199 7.82 -18.16 -8.57
CA HIS A 199 8.94 -19.04 -8.27
C HIS A 199 10.14 -18.24 -7.77
N ALA A 200 11.03 -18.84 -6.98
CA ALA A 200 12.26 -18.18 -6.52
C ALA A 200 13.10 -17.63 -7.69
N VAL A 201 13.10 -18.34 -8.82
CA VAL A 201 13.66 -17.80 -10.07
C VAL A 201 12.53 -17.14 -10.86
N HIS A 202 12.59 -15.82 -11.01
CA HIS A 202 11.52 -15.05 -11.63
C HIS A 202 12.02 -13.72 -12.24
N VAL A 203 11.19 -13.12 -13.07
CA VAL A 203 11.36 -11.73 -13.49
C VAL A 203 10.76 -10.83 -12.40
N PRO A 204 11.53 -9.96 -11.75
CA PRO A 204 11.01 -9.08 -10.70
C PRO A 204 10.02 -8.06 -11.27
N PRO A 205 9.25 -7.36 -10.40
CA PRO A 205 8.45 -6.23 -10.83
C PRO A 205 9.29 -5.22 -11.63
N TRP A 206 8.77 -4.80 -12.79
CA TRP A 206 9.45 -3.90 -13.75
C TRP A 206 10.80 -4.42 -14.31
N GLY A 207 11.11 -5.69 -14.15
CA GLY A 207 12.36 -6.31 -14.60
C GLY A 207 12.47 -6.48 -16.12
N THR A 208 11.51 -6.00 -16.92
CA THR A 208 11.59 -6.01 -18.38
C THR A 208 11.55 -4.58 -18.91
N PHE A 209 12.60 -4.21 -19.65
CA PHE A 209 12.71 -2.92 -20.31
C PHE A 209 12.68 -3.11 -21.82
N VAL A 210 11.81 -2.35 -22.51
CA VAL A 210 11.65 -2.38 -23.97
C VAL A 210 11.98 -1.01 -24.54
N ARG A 211 12.88 -0.99 -25.49
CA ARG A 211 13.24 0.22 -26.28
C ARG A 211 13.02 -0.03 -27.77
N ALA A 212 12.39 0.92 -28.42
CA ALA A 212 12.24 0.91 -29.86
C ALA A 212 12.89 2.13 -30.49
N GLU A 213 13.66 1.90 -31.55
CA GLU A 213 14.26 2.93 -32.40
C GLU A 213 13.63 2.81 -33.79
N THR A 214 13.04 3.90 -34.27
CA THR A 214 12.38 3.94 -35.58
C THR A 214 13.27 4.62 -36.60
N GLY A 215 13.36 4.07 -37.81
CA GLY A 215 14.10 4.62 -38.94
C GLY A 215 13.36 4.43 -40.24
N ALA A 216 13.92 4.92 -41.34
CA ALA A 216 13.31 4.84 -42.67
C ALA A 216 13.07 3.39 -43.16
N ALA A 217 13.83 2.42 -42.65
CA ALA A 217 13.74 1.00 -43.05
C ALA A 217 12.87 0.16 -42.08
N GLY A 218 12.27 0.76 -41.05
CA GLY A 218 11.46 0.05 -40.05
C GLY A 218 11.84 0.41 -38.60
N ALA A 219 11.52 -0.46 -37.66
CA ALA A 219 11.83 -0.29 -36.26
C ALA A 219 12.72 -1.41 -35.74
N GLN A 220 13.71 -1.05 -34.94
CA GLN A 220 14.52 -1.99 -34.15
C GLN A 220 13.99 -1.99 -32.71
N VAL A 221 13.63 -3.16 -32.18
CA VAL A 221 13.17 -3.32 -30.80
C VAL A 221 14.25 -4.05 -30.02
N SER A 222 14.68 -3.45 -28.92
CA SER A 222 15.59 -4.05 -27.94
C SER A 222 14.83 -4.35 -26.66
N ILE A 223 14.94 -5.58 -26.17
CA ILE A 223 14.33 -6.04 -24.93
C ILE A 223 15.41 -6.46 -23.98
N SER A 224 15.41 -5.89 -22.77
CA SER A 224 16.30 -6.29 -21.67
C SER A 224 15.42 -6.83 -20.53
N THR A 225 15.73 -8.05 -20.07
CA THR A 225 14.98 -8.68 -18.99
C THR A 225 15.92 -9.06 -17.85
N GLU A 226 15.62 -8.58 -16.66
CA GLU A 226 16.23 -9.01 -15.42
C GLU A 226 15.60 -10.31 -14.93
N VAL A 227 16.42 -11.24 -14.46
CA VAL A 227 15.97 -12.47 -13.81
C VAL A 227 16.60 -12.53 -12.42
N ALA A 228 15.75 -12.53 -11.40
CA ALA A 228 16.17 -12.74 -10.02
C ALA A 228 16.19 -14.25 -9.70
N ASN A 229 17.15 -14.67 -8.87
CA ASN A 229 17.18 -15.99 -8.27
C ASN A 229 17.32 -15.84 -6.75
N ASP A 230 16.21 -15.95 -6.06
CA ASP A 230 16.13 -15.91 -4.59
C ASP A 230 16.23 -17.32 -3.96
N GLY A 231 16.52 -18.32 -4.79
CA GLY A 231 16.77 -19.70 -4.35
C GLY A 231 18.22 -19.90 -3.88
N LEU A 232 18.44 -21.01 -3.18
CA LEU A 232 19.77 -21.39 -2.66
C LEU A 232 20.66 -22.08 -3.71
N ALA A 233 20.13 -22.46 -4.84
CA ALA A 233 20.84 -23.21 -5.88
C ALA A 233 20.95 -22.39 -7.17
N GLU A 234 22.01 -22.67 -7.94
CA GLU A 234 22.12 -22.13 -9.29
C GLU A 234 20.94 -22.60 -10.17
N ALA A 235 20.44 -21.71 -11.00
CA ALA A 235 19.37 -21.99 -11.93
C ALA A 235 19.78 -21.66 -13.37
N ARG A 236 19.43 -22.54 -14.32
CA ARG A 236 19.57 -22.26 -15.75
C ARG A 236 18.23 -21.72 -16.26
N VAL A 237 18.28 -20.57 -16.89
CA VAL A 237 17.13 -19.88 -17.46
C VAL A 237 17.27 -19.82 -18.97
N THR A 238 16.19 -20.02 -19.70
CA THR A 238 16.11 -19.75 -21.13
C THR A 238 15.12 -18.61 -21.34
N ILE A 239 15.58 -17.56 -22.00
CA ILE A 239 14.80 -16.35 -22.32
C ILE A 239 14.50 -16.36 -23.82
#